data_f07b47ebbe91dbe3ed107fa9020af52e
#
_entry.id   f07b47ebbe91dbe3ed107fa9020af52e
#
_cell.length_a   1.000
_cell.length_b   1.000
_cell.length_c   1.000
_cell.angle_alpha   90.00
_cell.angle_beta   90.00
_cell.angle_gamma   90.00
#
_symmetry.space_group_name_H-M   'P 1'
#
loop_
_entity.id
_entity.type
_entity.pdbx_description
1 polymer ?
#
loop_
_entity_poly.entity_id
_entity_poly.type
_entity_poly.pdbx_seq_one_letter_code
_entity_poly.pdbx_strand_id
1 'polypeptide(L)'
;MTTENLPGLPEEPVARRGMFGVKDSGDTSGYNRLVVRRPPKLSSSRPYGSYFDEVADALEPAFADAIERVVVDRGEITFHVRRERLPEVMKHLRDDPALRFELSLGVSGVHYPEEIGAELRAVYHLCSITHNRRVRVEVSCPDADPHIPSTVQVYPTHDWHERETYDFFGIVFDGHPALTRIEMPDDWEGHPQRKDYPLGGIPVEYRGAEVPAPDRRRSYS
;
A
#
# COMPACT_ATOMS: atom_id res chain seq x y z
N MET A 1 15.22 14.57 16.72
CA MET A 1 13.91 14.59 16.02
C MET A 1 12.99 13.73 16.83
N THR A 2 11.97 14.31 17.41
CA THR A 2 10.97 13.64 18.24
C THR A 2 10.16 12.70 17.37
N THR A 3 10.13 11.43 17.77
CA THR A 3 9.20 10.43 17.22
C THR A 3 7.79 10.94 17.47
N GLU A 4 7.12 11.45 16.44
CA GLU A 4 5.69 11.71 16.51
C GLU A 4 4.98 10.37 16.65
N ASN A 5 4.39 10.13 17.80
CA ASN A 5 3.51 8.99 18.03
C ASN A 5 2.27 9.16 17.16
N LEU A 6 2.03 8.23 16.27
CA LEU A 6 0.74 8.15 15.58
C LEU A 6 -0.35 7.92 16.65
N PRO A 7 -1.38 8.76 16.70
CA PRO A 7 -2.43 8.63 17.69
C PRO A 7 -3.16 7.28 17.49
N GLY A 8 -3.20 6.49 18.57
CA GLY A 8 -3.95 5.24 18.62
C GLY A 8 -3.16 3.93 18.44
N LEU A 9 -1.87 3.98 18.12
CA LEU A 9 -1.03 2.78 18.09
C LEU A 9 -0.30 2.60 19.43
N PRO A 10 -0.28 1.39 20.00
CA PRO A 10 0.48 1.11 21.21
C PRO A 10 1.99 1.22 20.95
N GLU A 11 2.72 1.87 21.82
CA GLU A 11 4.19 2.03 21.74
C GLU A 11 4.95 0.70 21.84
N GLU A 12 4.34 -0.31 22.44
CA GLU A 12 4.91 -1.64 22.60
C GLU A 12 4.02 -2.73 21.99
N PRO A 13 4.60 -3.88 21.63
CA PRO A 13 3.83 -5.01 21.11
C PRO A 13 2.80 -5.48 22.14
N VAL A 14 1.52 -5.39 21.81
CA VAL A 14 0.45 -5.85 22.69
C VAL A 14 0.07 -7.28 22.32
N ALA A 15 0.22 -8.18 23.29
CA ALA A 15 -0.26 -9.54 23.16
C ALA A 15 -1.78 -9.60 23.43
N ARG A 16 -2.54 -10.15 22.49
CA ARG A 16 -3.98 -10.30 22.59
C ARG A 16 -4.38 -11.77 22.43
N ARG A 17 -5.36 -12.19 23.18
CA ARG A 17 -5.97 -13.52 22.99
C ARG A 17 -7.04 -13.45 21.92
N GLY A 18 -7.24 -14.54 21.21
CA GLY A 18 -8.31 -14.67 20.24
C GLY A 18 -9.71 -14.67 20.84
N MET A 19 -10.70 -15.00 20.04
CA MET A 19 -12.13 -14.71 20.11
C MET A 19 -12.82 -14.78 21.49
N PHE A 20 -12.44 -15.67 22.38
CA PHE A 20 -13.12 -15.87 23.67
C PHE A 20 -12.50 -15.12 24.87
N GLY A 21 -11.52 -14.28 24.66
CA GLY A 21 -10.87 -13.55 25.75
C GLY A 21 -10.40 -12.16 25.38
N VAL A 22 -10.77 -11.68 24.21
CA VAL A 22 -10.34 -10.39 23.66
C VAL A 22 -11.40 -9.33 23.90
N LYS A 23 -11.01 -8.29 24.65
CA LYS A 23 -11.89 -7.13 24.88
C LYS A 23 -12.01 -6.22 23.66
N ASP A 24 -11.17 -6.44 22.65
CA ASP A 24 -11.04 -5.57 21.50
C ASP A 24 -10.73 -6.44 20.29
N SER A 25 -11.68 -6.54 19.42
CA SER A 25 -11.87 -7.69 18.54
C SER A 25 -11.37 -7.50 17.13
N GLY A 26 -10.36 -6.86 16.87
CA GLY A 26 -9.90 -6.82 15.48
C GLY A 26 -9.54 -8.19 14.88
N ASP A 27 -9.34 -9.21 15.68
CA ASP A 27 -8.95 -10.53 15.22
C ASP A 27 -9.94 -11.60 15.67
N THR A 28 -10.76 -12.07 14.76
CA THR A 28 -11.66 -13.19 14.92
C THR A 28 -11.05 -14.53 14.48
N SER A 29 -9.85 -14.55 13.95
CA SER A 29 -9.14 -15.76 13.47
C SER A 29 -8.53 -16.57 14.61
N GLY A 30 -8.60 -16.08 15.81
CA GLY A 30 -7.67 -16.45 16.86
C GLY A 30 -7.95 -17.71 17.62
N TYR A 31 -8.86 -18.59 17.33
CA TYR A 31 -9.03 -19.87 18.02
C TYR A 31 -8.14 -20.06 19.28
N ASN A 32 -8.18 -19.08 20.20
CA ASN A 32 -7.32 -18.98 21.39
C ASN A 32 -5.81 -18.77 21.13
N ARG A 33 -5.40 -18.35 19.94
CA ARG A 33 -4.00 -18.02 19.69
C ARG A 33 -3.67 -16.64 20.26
N LEU A 34 -2.43 -16.53 20.72
CA LEU A 34 -1.88 -15.25 21.14
C LEU A 34 -1.59 -14.39 19.90
N VAL A 35 -2.25 -13.26 19.80
CA VAL A 35 -1.99 -12.28 18.74
C VAL A 35 -1.08 -11.19 19.29
N VAL A 36 0.08 -11.05 18.67
CA VAL A 36 1.04 -9.98 18.99
C VAL A 36 0.94 -8.92 17.89
N ARG A 37 0.39 -7.76 18.23
CA ARG A 37 0.44 -6.59 17.35
C ARG A 37 1.72 -5.82 17.61
N ARG A 38 2.50 -5.62 16.58
CA ARG A 38 3.69 -4.76 16.62
C ARG A 38 3.35 -3.45 15.93
N PRO A 39 3.72 -2.30 16.53
CA PRO A 39 3.55 -1.02 15.88
C PRO A 39 4.36 -0.99 14.57
N PRO A 40 3.89 -0.29 13.55
CA PRO A 40 4.66 -0.12 12.32
C PRO A 40 5.94 0.68 12.61
N LYS A 41 7.00 0.31 11.93
CA LYS A 41 8.25 1.07 11.98
C LYS A 41 8.09 2.34 11.13
N LEU A 42 8.34 3.50 11.72
CA LEU A 42 8.17 4.78 11.03
C LEU A 42 9.35 5.10 10.11
N SER A 43 10.57 4.88 10.59
CA SER A 43 11.81 5.05 9.82
C SER A 43 12.92 4.17 10.35
N SER A 44 13.93 3.93 9.53
CA SER A 44 15.16 3.23 9.91
C SER A 44 16.35 4.14 9.70
N SER A 45 17.37 4.00 10.54
CA SER A 45 18.66 4.66 10.40
C SER A 45 19.73 3.69 9.91
N ARG A 46 20.71 4.18 9.17
CA ARG A 46 21.89 3.40 8.76
C ARG A 46 22.71 2.93 9.97
N PRO A 47 23.36 1.77 9.90
CA PRO A 47 23.36 0.84 8.80
C PRO A 47 22.07 0.04 8.72
N TYR A 48 21.54 -0.15 7.48
CA TYR A 48 20.34 -0.93 7.23
C TYR A 48 20.59 -2.44 7.28
N GLY A 49 21.84 -2.83 7.02
CA GLY A 49 22.28 -4.23 7.00
C GLY A 49 21.98 -4.97 5.70
N SER A 50 22.61 -6.13 5.53
CA SER A 50 22.46 -6.93 4.30
C SER A 50 22.87 -6.12 3.07
N TYR A 51 22.22 -6.34 1.94
CA TYR A 51 22.41 -5.58 0.69
C TYR A 51 21.68 -4.23 0.70
N PHE A 52 20.96 -3.89 1.76
CA PHE A 52 20.13 -2.68 1.81
C PHE A 52 20.96 -1.40 1.81
N ASP A 53 22.12 -1.42 2.46
CA ASP A 53 23.04 -0.28 2.43
C ASP A 53 23.61 -0.06 1.02
N GLU A 54 23.92 -1.14 0.29
CA GLU A 54 24.39 -1.05 -1.11
C GLU A 54 23.33 -0.47 -2.04
N VAL A 55 22.05 -0.87 -1.86
CA VAL A 55 20.95 -0.31 -2.63
C VAL A 55 20.73 1.17 -2.31
N ALA A 56 20.77 1.52 -1.03
CA ALA A 56 20.63 2.90 -0.59
C ALA A 56 21.81 3.78 -1.07
N ASP A 57 23.04 3.26 -1.04
CA ASP A 57 24.24 3.96 -1.53
C ASP A 57 24.18 4.24 -3.03
N ALA A 58 23.56 3.36 -3.81
CA ALA A 58 23.36 3.56 -5.24
C ALA A 58 22.19 4.50 -5.56
N LEU A 59 21.16 4.55 -4.71
CA LEU A 59 19.94 5.32 -4.97
C LEU A 59 20.00 6.73 -4.37
N GLU A 60 20.37 6.88 -3.12
CA GLU A 60 20.31 8.15 -2.39
C GLU A 60 21.12 9.29 -3.01
N PRO A 61 22.35 9.08 -3.56
CA PRO A 61 23.11 10.18 -4.15
C PRO A 61 22.38 10.87 -5.32
N ALA A 62 21.60 10.11 -6.07
CA ALA A 62 20.84 10.64 -7.20
C ALA A 62 19.46 11.19 -6.84
N PHE A 63 18.86 10.70 -5.73
CA PHE A 63 17.45 10.93 -5.37
C PHE A 63 17.23 11.29 -3.90
N ALA A 64 18.23 11.86 -3.21
CA ALA A 64 18.08 12.30 -1.82
C ALA A 64 16.92 13.28 -1.61
N ASP A 65 16.61 14.10 -2.62
CA ASP A 65 15.50 15.04 -2.62
C ASP A 65 14.13 14.36 -2.82
N ALA A 66 14.14 13.18 -3.42
CA ALA A 66 12.94 12.40 -3.71
C ALA A 66 12.59 11.41 -2.61
N ILE A 67 13.58 10.91 -1.86
CA ILE A 67 13.37 9.93 -0.80
C ILE A 67 12.98 10.66 0.49
N GLU A 68 11.76 10.45 0.93
CA GLU A 68 11.23 11.04 2.17
C GLU A 68 11.72 10.31 3.41
N ARG A 69 11.74 8.98 3.34
CA ARG A 69 12.19 8.10 4.42
C ARG A 69 12.50 6.70 3.91
N VAL A 70 13.28 5.98 4.69
CA VAL A 70 13.58 4.56 4.45
C VAL A 70 13.12 3.75 5.65
N VAL A 71 12.45 2.65 5.39
CA VAL A 71 11.99 1.70 6.41
C VAL A 71 12.55 0.32 6.12
N VAL A 72 13.23 -0.26 7.10
CA VAL A 72 13.65 -1.67 7.06
C VAL A 72 12.88 -2.40 8.14
N ASP A 73 11.99 -3.27 7.73
CA ASP A 73 11.18 -4.07 8.63
C ASP A 73 11.03 -5.49 8.07
N ARG A 74 11.09 -6.49 8.96
CA ARG A 74 10.90 -7.91 8.64
C ARG A 74 11.72 -8.45 7.46
N GLY A 75 12.93 -7.91 7.28
CA GLY A 75 13.84 -8.34 6.22
C GLY A 75 13.56 -7.73 4.85
N GLU A 76 12.77 -6.69 4.79
CA GLU A 76 12.49 -5.92 3.57
C GLU A 76 12.86 -4.45 3.76
N ILE A 77 13.39 -3.83 2.70
CA ILE A 77 13.62 -2.39 2.63
C ILE A 77 12.53 -1.72 1.81
N THR A 78 12.02 -0.59 2.32
CA THR A 78 11.02 0.24 1.65
C THR A 78 11.53 1.66 1.55
N PHE A 79 11.55 2.19 0.35
CA PHE A 79 11.80 3.61 0.08
C PHE A 79 10.46 4.33 -0.11
N HIS A 80 10.18 5.30 0.77
CA HIS A 80 9.06 6.21 0.58
C HIS A 80 9.52 7.37 -0.27
N VAL A 81 8.87 7.54 -1.43
CA VAL A 81 9.32 8.45 -2.49
C VAL A 81 8.23 9.46 -2.79
N ARG A 82 8.63 10.71 -3.04
CA ARG A 82 7.73 11.76 -3.51
C ARG A 82 7.14 11.37 -4.86
N ARG A 83 5.83 11.54 -5.02
CA ARG A 83 5.09 11.12 -6.21
C ARG A 83 5.62 11.75 -7.51
N GLU A 84 6.06 13.02 -7.44
CA GLU A 84 6.54 13.75 -8.60
C GLU A 84 7.82 13.17 -9.21
N ARG A 85 8.63 12.49 -8.38
CA ARG A 85 9.92 11.91 -8.80
C ARG A 85 9.83 10.39 -9.05
N LEU A 86 8.66 9.79 -8.87
CA LEU A 86 8.47 8.34 -8.97
C LEU A 86 8.97 7.76 -10.30
N PRO A 87 8.60 8.29 -11.50
CA PRO A 87 9.03 7.67 -12.76
C PRO A 87 10.55 7.67 -12.94
N GLU A 88 11.24 8.72 -12.48
CA GLU A 88 12.69 8.82 -12.55
C GLU A 88 13.37 7.83 -11.62
N VAL A 89 12.89 7.71 -10.38
CA VAL A 89 13.37 6.72 -9.40
C VAL A 89 13.17 5.30 -9.92
N MET A 90 12.00 4.99 -10.44
CA MET A 90 11.69 3.67 -10.98
C MET A 90 12.56 3.33 -12.18
N LYS A 91 12.80 4.30 -13.06
CA LYS A 91 13.71 4.14 -14.20
C LYS A 91 15.15 3.88 -13.75
N HIS A 92 15.63 4.62 -12.77
CA HIS A 92 16.98 4.42 -12.21
C HIS A 92 17.11 3.04 -11.55
N LEU A 93 16.14 2.63 -10.73
CA LEU A 93 16.13 1.31 -10.12
C LEU A 93 16.22 0.17 -11.15
N ARG A 94 15.58 0.33 -12.32
CA ARG A 94 15.63 -0.65 -13.40
C ARG A 94 16.95 -0.63 -14.17
N ASP A 95 17.44 0.58 -14.52
CA ASP A 95 18.49 0.76 -15.53
C ASP A 95 19.89 0.78 -14.94
N ASP A 96 20.07 1.18 -13.68
CA ASP A 96 21.40 1.24 -13.05
C ASP A 96 22.00 -0.17 -12.91
N PRO A 97 23.24 -0.39 -13.38
CA PRO A 97 23.88 -1.72 -13.33
C PRO A 97 24.09 -2.27 -11.93
N ALA A 98 24.22 -1.43 -10.90
CA ALA A 98 24.38 -1.85 -9.51
C ALA A 98 23.05 -2.25 -8.87
N LEU A 99 21.93 -1.80 -9.42
CA LEU A 99 20.59 -2.02 -8.91
C LEU A 99 19.85 -3.10 -9.70
N ARG A 100 19.67 -2.91 -10.99
CA ARG A 100 19.05 -3.85 -11.92
C ARG A 100 17.76 -4.49 -11.38
N PHE A 101 16.82 -3.67 -10.90
CA PHE A 101 15.49 -4.15 -10.54
C PHE A 101 14.62 -4.27 -11.79
N GLU A 102 14.98 -5.22 -12.65
CA GLU A 102 14.37 -5.40 -13.97
C GLU A 102 12.97 -5.99 -13.94
N LEU A 103 12.57 -6.63 -12.84
CA LEU A 103 11.26 -7.25 -12.70
C LEU A 103 10.40 -6.50 -11.69
N SER A 104 9.22 -6.07 -12.12
CA SER A 104 8.15 -5.68 -11.21
C SER A 104 7.29 -6.89 -10.86
N LEU A 105 7.10 -7.11 -9.57
CA LEU A 105 6.24 -8.17 -9.05
C LEU A 105 4.78 -7.71 -8.91
N GLY A 106 4.54 -6.40 -8.90
CA GLY A 106 3.21 -5.82 -8.85
C GLY A 106 3.16 -4.44 -8.22
N VAL A 107 2.02 -3.80 -8.40
CA VAL A 107 1.62 -2.57 -7.73
C VAL A 107 0.33 -2.85 -6.97
N SER A 108 0.23 -2.38 -5.74
CA SER A 108 -0.99 -2.50 -4.95
C SER A 108 -1.33 -1.19 -4.25
N GLY A 109 -2.62 -0.91 -4.12
CA GLY A 109 -3.12 0.24 -3.38
C GLY A 109 -3.25 -0.09 -1.88
N VAL A 110 -3.10 0.94 -1.06
CA VAL A 110 -3.41 0.89 0.38
C VAL A 110 -4.10 2.18 0.77
N HIS A 111 -5.08 2.09 1.68
CA HIS A 111 -5.78 3.25 2.21
C HIS A 111 -5.58 3.34 3.73
N TYR A 112 -5.06 4.48 4.19
CA TYR A 112 -4.88 4.85 5.59
C TYR A 112 -5.66 6.13 5.89
N PRO A 113 -6.98 6.05 6.18
CA PRO A 113 -7.83 7.23 6.32
C PRO A 113 -7.42 8.19 7.45
N GLU A 114 -6.61 7.71 8.39
CA GLU A 114 -6.13 8.51 9.52
C GLU A 114 -4.84 9.29 9.21
N GLU A 115 -4.17 9.00 8.09
CA GLU A 115 -2.93 9.67 7.69
C GLU A 115 -3.23 10.84 6.75
N ILE A 116 -3.74 11.93 7.33
CA ILE A 116 -4.18 13.13 6.60
C ILE A 116 -3.08 13.68 5.69
N GLY A 117 -3.39 13.81 4.39
CA GLY A 117 -2.46 14.25 3.36
C GLY A 117 -1.65 13.13 2.69
N ALA A 118 -1.78 11.88 3.17
CA ALA A 118 -1.11 10.69 2.65
C ALA A 118 -2.00 9.45 2.79
N GLU A 119 -3.32 9.65 2.66
CA GLU A 119 -4.32 8.62 2.91
C GLU A 119 -4.22 7.46 1.92
N LEU A 120 -3.93 7.75 0.67
CA LEU A 120 -3.80 6.75 -0.38
C LEU A 120 -2.34 6.50 -0.70
N ARG A 121 -2.00 5.24 -0.91
CA ARG A 121 -0.64 4.84 -1.25
C ARG A 121 -0.62 3.81 -2.36
N ALA A 122 0.34 3.96 -3.27
CA ALA A 122 0.71 2.93 -4.22
C ALA A 122 2.02 2.27 -3.77
N VAL A 123 2.02 0.95 -3.68
CA VAL A 123 3.15 0.15 -3.21
C VAL A 123 3.65 -0.71 -4.35
N TYR A 124 4.89 -0.49 -4.74
CA TYR A 124 5.57 -1.17 -5.84
C TYR A 124 6.55 -2.20 -5.29
N HIS A 125 6.45 -3.42 -5.75
CA HIS A 125 7.35 -4.51 -5.40
C HIS A 125 8.27 -4.83 -6.57
N LEU A 126 9.57 -4.60 -6.40
CA LEU A 126 10.55 -4.79 -7.45
C LEU A 126 11.54 -5.89 -7.08
N CYS A 127 11.99 -6.62 -8.08
CA CYS A 127 12.96 -7.69 -7.94
C CYS A 127 14.09 -7.55 -8.96
N SER A 128 15.29 -7.66 -8.47
CA SER A 128 16.48 -7.87 -9.30
C SER A 128 16.75 -9.37 -9.41
N ILE A 129 16.57 -9.91 -10.59
CA ILE A 129 16.93 -11.30 -10.89
C ILE A 129 18.47 -11.39 -10.96
N THR A 130 19.09 -10.37 -11.54
CA THR A 130 20.55 -10.28 -11.68
C THR A 130 21.27 -10.36 -10.34
N HIS A 131 20.79 -9.64 -9.33
CA HIS A 131 21.43 -9.57 -8.00
C HIS A 131 20.71 -10.40 -6.93
N ASN A 132 19.59 -11.06 -7.27
CA ASN A 132 18.72 -11.79 -6.34
C ASN A 132 18.31 -10.95 -5.13
N ARG A 133 17.78 -9.76 -5.39
CA ARG A 133 17.41 -8.73 -4.39
C ARG A 133 15.98 -8.28 -4.60
N ARG A 134 15.36 -7.81 -3.54
CA ARG A 134 14.02 -7.21 -3.59
C ARG A 134 14.02 -5.85 -2.92
N VAL A 135 13.20 -4.95 -3.45
CA VAL A 135 12.98 -3.63 -2.88
C VAL A 135 11.50 -3.28 -3.00
N ARG A 136 11.01 -2.52 -2.04
CA ARG A 136 9.69 -1.91 -2.09
C ARG A 136 9.85 -0.41 -2.27
N VAL A 137 9.06 0.16 -3.15
CA VAL A 137 8.89 1.61 -3.29
C VAL A 137 7.45 1.94 -2.93
N GLU A 138 7.26 2.92 -2.07
CA GLU A 138 5.95 3.36 -1.63
C GLU A 138 5.79 4.85 -1.90
N VAL A 139 4.66 5.22 -2.48
CA VAL A 139 4.30 6.58 -2.82
C VAL A 139 2.95 6.89 -2.25
N SER A 140 2.81 8.06 -1.63
CA SER A 140 1.54 8.52 -1.09
C SER A 140 0.96 9.70 -1.85
N CYS A 141 -0.36 9.81 -1.81
CA CYS A 141 -1.10 10.98 -2.25
C CYS A 141 -2.28 11.25 -1.33
N PRO A 142 -2.72 12.52 -1.21
CA PRO A 142 -3.91 12.84 -0.45
C PRO A 142 -5.17 12.37 -1.16
N ASP A 143 -6.19 12.01 -0.39
CA ASP A 143 -7.49 11.64 -0.94
C ASP A 143 -8.16 12.75 -1.76
N ALA A 144 -7.91 14.01 -1.37
CA ALA A 144 -8.40 15.18 -2.10
C ALA A 144 -7.71 15.42 -3.46
N ASP A 145 -6.54 14.81 -3.69
CA ASP A 145 -5.75 14.89 -4.93
C ASP A 145 -5.07 13.52 -5.17
N PRO A 146 -5.84 12.48 -5.54
CA PRO A 146 -5.39 11.09 -5.60
C PRO A 146 -4.56 10.79 -6.85
N HIS A 147 -3.65 11.67 -7.24
CA HIS A 147 -2.87 11.60 -8.45
C HIS A 147 -1.43 11.12 -8.20
N ILE A 148 -1.00 10.12 -8.96
CA ILE A 148 0.37 9.59 -8.96
C ILE A 148 0.80 9.41 -10.42
N PRO A 149 2.01 9.84 -10.83
CA PRO A 149 2.50 9.59 -12.18
C PRO A 149 2.59 8.10 -12.50
N SER A 150 2.08 7.70 -13.66
CA SER A 150 2.15 6.32 -14.15
C SER A 150 3.59 5.87 -14.41
N THR A 151 3.86 4.62 -14.11
CA THR A 151 5.15 3.97 -14.34
C THR A 151 5.11 2.90 -15.45
N VAL A 152 4.02 2.83 -16.21
CA VAL A 152 3.84 1.89 -17.33
C VAL A 152 4.96 1.98 -18.36
N GLN A 153 5.49 3.20 -18.62
CA GLN A 153 6.60 3.39 -19.56
C GLN A 153 7.92 2.77 -19.05
N VAL A 154 8.02 2.55 -17.74
CA VAL A 154 9.20 1.91 -17.13
C VAL A 154 8.98 0.40 -17.03
N TYR A 155 7.84 -0.01 -16.51
CA TYR A 155 7.45 -1.41 -16.37
C TYR A 155 6.09 -1.65 -17.04
N PRO A 156 6.06 -2.20 -18.26
CA PRO A 156 4.80 -2.41 -18.98
C PRO A 156 3.75 -3.26 -18.25
N THR A 157 4.18 -4.12 -17.32
CA THR A 157 3.27 -4.92 -16.48
C THR A 157 2.43 -4.07 -15.54
N HIS A 158 2.85 -2.82 -15.26
CA HIS A 158 2.08 -1.90 -14.43
C HIS A 158 0.76 -1.45 -15.07
N ASP A 159 0.60 -1.60 -16.39
CA ASP A 159 -0.68 -1.32 -17.06
C ASP A 159 -1.86 -1.96 -16.30
N TRP A 160 -1.78 -3.25 -16.03
CA TRP A 160 -2.83 -3.98 -15.33
C TRP A 160 -2.92 -3.63 -13.84
N HIS A 161 -1.79 -3.53 -13.16
CA HIS A 161 -1.75 -3.27 -11.72
C HIS A 161 -2.18 -1.84 -11.37
N GLU A 162 -1.84 -0.86 -12.19
CA GLU A 162 -2.28 0.53 -11.99
C GLU A 162 -3.80 0.66 -12.23
N ARG A 163 -4.35 -0.06 -13.23
CA ARG A 163 -5.80 -0.13 -13.45
C ARG A 163 -6.52 -0.80 -12.27
N GLU A 164 -5.99 -1.89 -11.73
CA GLU A 164 -6.54 -2.54 -10.52
C GLU A 164 -6.51 -1.59 -9.31
N THR A 165 -5.39 -0.90 -9.12
CA THR A 165 -5.23 0.06 -8.02
C THR A 165 -6.17 1.26 -8.18
N TYR A 166 -6.36 1.75 -9.40
CA TYR A 166 -7.37 2.76 -9.70
C TYR A 166 -8.79 2.25 -9.39
N ASP A 167 -9.11 1.05 -9.85
CA ASP A 167 -10.44 0.48 -9.69
C ASP A 167 -10.83 0.31 -8.21
N PHE A 168 -9.92 -0.21 -7.41
CA PHE A 168 -10.19 -0.53 -6.01
C PHE A 168 -9.98 0.61 -5.03
N PHE A 169 -9.09 1.56 -5.31
CA PHE A 169 -8.72 2.63 -4.38
C PHE A 169 -8.96 4.04 -4.90
N GLY A 170 -9.17 4.22 -6.21
CA GLY A 170 -9.39 5.52 -6.82
C GLY A 170 -8.13 6.34 -7.05
N ILE A 171 -6.95 5.71 -7.03
CA ILE A 171 -5.70 6.39 -7.36
C ILE A 171 -5.64 6.59 -8.87
N VAL A 172 -5.54 7.84 -9.30
CA VAL A 172 -5.43 8.22 -10.71
C VAL A 172 -3.97 8.20 -11.14
N PHE A 173 -3.62 7.35 -12.10
CA PHE A 173 -2.26 7.26 -12.62
C PHE A 173 -2.08 8.16 -13.85
N ASP A 174 -1.45 9.32 -13.65
CA ASP A 174 -1.26 10.32 -14.69
C ASP A 174 -0.31 9.81 -15.78
N GLY A 175 -0.76 9.91 -17.03
CA GLY A 175 0.00 9.41 -18.18
C GLY A 175 -0.18 7.92 -18.47
N HIS A 176 -1.07 7.24 -17.75
CA HIS A 176 -1.46 5.87 -18.08
C HIS A 176 -2.21 5.84 -19.42
N PRO A 177 -1.87 4.92 -20.35
CA PRO A 177 -2.42 4.93 -21.70
C PRO A 177 -3.93 4.65 -21.77
N ALA A 178 -4.48 3.87 -20.84
CA ALA A 178 -5.88 3.47 -20.83
C ALA A 178 -6.36 3.14 -19.41
N LEU A 179 -6.45 4.15 -18.54
CA LEU A 179 -6.87 3.99 -17.14
C LEU A 179 -8.37 3.75 -17.06
N THR A 180 -8.78 2.51 -17.11
CA THR A 180 -10.18 2.05 -17.01
C THR A 180 -10.30 0.99 -15.92
N ARG A 181 -11.51 0.79 -15.41
CA ARG A 181 -11.79 -0.32 -14.47
C ARG A 181 -11.41 -1.67 -15.07
N ILE A 182 -11.10 -2.63 -14.23
CA ILE A 182 -10.66 -3.96 -14.64
C ILE A 182 -11.41 -5.09 -13.91
N GLU A 183 -11.71 -4.91 -12.65
CA GLU A 183 -12.38 -5.91 -11.80
C GLU A 183 -13.87 -5.57 -11.57
N MET A 184 -14.17 -4.28 -11.35
CA MET A 184 -15.53 -3.84 -11.13
C MET A 184 -16.22 -3.52 -12.46
N PRO A 185 -17.55 -3.66 -12.54
CA PRO A 185 -18.35 -3.15 -13.68
C PRO A 185 -18.09 -1.66 -13.91
N ASP A 186 -18.19 -1.21 -15.17
CA ASP A 186 -17.92 0.18 -15.54
C ASP A 186 -18.84 1.19 -14.84
N ASP A 187 -20.06 0.77 -14.50
CA ASP A 187 -21.07 1.56 -13.79
C ASP A 187 -21.02 1.44 -12.27
N TRP A 188 -19.97 0.76 -11.73
CA TRP A 188 -19.83 0.62 -10.28
C TRP A 188 -19.48 1.96 -9.62
N GLU A 189 -20.23 2.32 -8.57
CA GLU A 189 -20.00 3.53 -7.81
C GLU A 189 -18.97 3.31 -6.68
N GLY A 190 -17.94 4.17 -6.63
CA GLY A 190 -16.92 4.16 -5.59
C GLY A 190 -15.79 3.15 -5.82
N HIS A 191 -15.00 2.92 -4.77
CA HIS A 191 -13.78 2.12 -4.78
C HIS A 191 -13.81 1.11 -3.60
N PRO A 192 -14.11 -0.17 -3.87
CA PRO A 192 -14.57 -1.10 -2.84
C PRO A 192 -13.51 -1.56 -1.84
N GLN A 193 -12.22 -1.33 -2.07
CA GLN A 193 -11.17 -1.70 -1.12
C GLN A 193 -10.74 -0.55 -0.21
N ARG A 194 -11.31 0.64 -0.39
CA ARG A 194 -11.09 1.73 0.57
C ARG A 194 -11.68 1.38 1.92
N LYS A 195 -11.02 1.80 3.01
CA LYS A 195 -11.47 1.53 4.39
C LYS A 195 -12.79 2.23 4.75
N ASP A 196 -13.09 3.33 4.07
CA ASP A 196 -14.32 4.11 4.22
C ASP A 196 -15.46 3.62 3.33
N TYR A 197 -15.19 2.64 2.44
CA TYR A 197 -16.25 2.03 1.63
C TYR A 197 -17.14 1.11 2.49
N PRO A 198 -18.48 1.23 2.39
CA PRO A 198 -19.40 0.43 3.18
C PRO A 198 -19.22 -1.08 2.93
N LEU A 199 -19.10 -1.85 3.99
CA LEU A 199 -19.11 -3.32 3.94
C LEU A 199 -20.54 -3.84 3.76
N GLY A 200 -21.24 -3.35 2.74
CA GLY A 200 -22.56 -3.79 2.35
C GLY A 200 -22.48 -4.86 1.26
N GLY A 201 -23.30 -5.85 1.30
CA GLY A 201 -23.46 -6.78 0.18
C GLY A 201 -24.34 -6.18 -0.92
N ILE A 202 -24.32 -6.77 -2.10
CA ILE A 202 -25.29 -6.48 -3.15
C ILE A 202 -26.68 -6.91 -2.67
N PRO A 203 -27.74 -6.11 -2.84
CA PRO A 203 -29.10 -6.56 -2.59
C PRO A 203 -29.40 -7.80 -3.45
N VAL A 204 -29.86 -8.87 -2.81
CA VAL A 204 -30.18 -10.12 -3.50
C VAL A 204 -31.69 -10.27 -3.57
N GLU A 205 -32.22 -10.43 -4.76
CA GLU A 205 -33.61 -10.83 -4.95
C GLU A 205 -33.75 -12.34 -4.78
N TYR A 206 -34.63 -12.76 -3.90
CA TYR A 206 -34.93 -14.16 -3.67
C TYR A 206 -36.46 -14.39 -3.72
N ARG A 207 -36.91 -15.16 -4.71
CA ARG A 207 -38.36 -15.46 -4.93
C ARG A 207 -39.26 -14.23 -4.97
N GLY A 208 -38.79 -13.14 -5.62
CA GLY A 208 -39.52 -11.90 -5.72
C GLY A 208 -39.47 -11.01 -4.47
N ALA A 209 -38.67 -11.37 -3.48
CA ALA A 209 -38.38 -10.53 -2.33
C ALA A 209 -36.94 -10.03 -2.38
N GLU A 210 -36.76 -8.72 -2.31
CA GLU A 210 -35.43 -8.11 -2.22
C GLU A 210 -34.87 -8.30 -0.80
N VAL A 211 -33.67 -8.89 -0.69
CA VAL A 211 -32.93 -8.99 0.56
C VAL A 211 -31.94 -7.85 0.62
N PRO A 212 -32.15 -6.85 1.50
CA PRO A 212 -31.22 -5.73 1.60
C PRO A 212 -29.81 -6.17 1.99
N ALA A 213 -28.82 -5.38 1.60
CA ALA A 213 -27.44 -5.58 2.01
C ALA A 213 -27.30 -5.65 3.54
N PRO A 214 -26.28 -6.38 4.08
CA PRO A 214 -26.15 -6.62 5.51
C PRO A 214 -26.08 -5.36 6.37
N ASP A 215 -25.47 -4.31 5.87
CA ASP A 215 -25.37 -2.97 6.50
C ASP A 215 -26.73 -2.28 6.67
N ARG A 216 -27.66 -2.54 5.76
CA ARG A 216 -29.05 -2.00 5.80
C ARG A 216 -30.00 -2.84 6.64
N ARG A 217 -29.64 -4.10 6.91
CA ARG A 217 -30.47 -5.02 7.70
C ARG A 217 -30.27 -4.91 9.20
N ARG A 218 -29.18 -4.31 9.64
CA ARG A 218 -28.82 -4.17 11.06
C ARG A 218 -28.94 -2.72 11.48
N SER A 219 -29.92 -2.40 12.32
CA SER A 219 -29.87 -1.19 13.10
C SER A 219 -29.02 -1.46 14.33
N TYR A 220 -27.87 -0.85 14.42
CA TYR A 220 -27.10 -0.78 15.66
C TYR A 220 -27.72 0.36 16.48
N SER A 221 -28.60 0.03 17.42
CA SER A 221 -29.09 0.94 18.46
C SER A 221 -28.23 0.80 19.70
#